data_4f6c6a3251bb8df0ac6c09e5c5575180
#
_entry.id   4f6c6a3251bb8df0ac6c09e5c5575180
#
_cell.length_a   1.000
_cell.length_b   1.000
_cell.length_c   1.000
_cell.angle_alpha   90.00
_cell.angle_beta   90.00
_cell.angle_gamma   90.00
#
_symmetry.space_group_name_H-M   'P 1'
#
loop_
_entity.id
_entity.type
_entity.pdbx_description
1 polymer ?
#
loop_
_entity_poly.entity_id
_entity_poly.type
_entity_poly.pdbx_seq_one_letter_code
_entity_poly.pdbx_strand_id
1 'polypeptide(L)'
;MPEKNPRKRKIGAAKKSSLRKGVSRGDNNGISLETKTESQSESTSTAKNKSEISRRSEYVRYSVIALISGTLLFGAGVQIGSQSGTSTVDQAIKTIIDSGAKDLDRNVLERAAIEGALKASGDEWANYFPKSALEVLDEQSSNVFTGVGVWLNKTRGGQIQIASIQENSPAATSGLSVGDQLLEVNGTDVRGASLTSVIALIRGDIGKRIELLVSQEEKRILASLSTEKVALSTVEASQVGTNVALVQIASFSRGTADEVQKSLSELKFSAGVILDLRNNPGGLLEEALRVSQLFIGNGVIVSYQVNGTEKLFKADNPKPISVPVVVMINRNTASSAEIVASAFQDRNRGVIIGERSYGKGSVQEFVTLDDGSKLELTVARYVTPSGKIIDEVGVSPDLEVSSREINIKALQILGGLASLGTKK
;
A
#
# COMPACT_ATOMS: atom_id res chain seq x y z
N MET A 1 57.67 -17.52 14.03
CA MET A 1 58.56 -17.51 12.87
C MET A 1 57.74 -17.51 11.61
N PRO A 2 58.18 -16.87 10.52
CA PRO A 2 57.89 -15.46 10.24
C PRO A 2 57.06 -15.33 8.93
N GLU A 3 56.31 -14.22 8.87
CA GLU A 3 56.61 -13.09 7.96
C GLU A 3 56.40 -13.30 6.46
N LYS A 4 55.47 -12.54 5.86
CA LYS A 4 55.79 -11.50 4.86
C LYS A 4 54.55 -10.80 4.30
N ASN A 5 54.44 -9.53 4.65
CA ASN A 5 53.80 -8.42 3.93
C ASN A 5 54.89 -7.85 2.95
N PRO A 6 54.67 -6.87 2.08
CA PRO A 6 53.52 -6.27 1.37
C PRO A 6 53.80 -5.99 -0.13
N ARG A 7 52.82 -5.53 -0.91
CA ARG A 7 53.11 -4.62 -2.06
C ARG A 7 52.09 -3.54 -2.24
N LYS A 8 52.47 -2.36 -1.87
CA LYS A 8 51.93 -1.05 -2.32
C LYS A 8 52.13 -0.88 -3.83
N ARG A 9 51.20 -0.31 -4.56
CA ARG A 9 51.49 0.51 -5.74
C ARG A 9 50.66 1.79 -5.74
N LYS A 10 51.41 2.86 -5.89
CA LYS A 10 51.13 4.29 -5.93
C LYS A 10 50.40 4.72 -7.22
N ILE A 11 49.48 5.64 -7.10
CA ILE A 11 49.47 7.07 -7.54
C ILE A 11 49.67 7.31 -9.05
N GLY A 12 48.70 7.97 -9.66
CA GLY A 12 48.83 8.73 -10.88
C GLY A 12 47.76 9.84 -10.92
N ALA A 13 48.20 11.04 -10.52
CA ALA A 13 47.45 12.29 -10.65
C ALA A 13 47.89 13.02 -11.92
N ALA A 14 47.07 13.90 -12.37
CA ALA A 14 47.23 15.08 -13.24
C ALA A 14 46.28 15.05 -14.44
N LYS A 15 45.67 16.14 -14.89
CA LYS A 15 46.01 17.57 -14.88
C LYS A 15 44.79 18.39 -15.25
N LYS A 16 44.70 19.56 -14.69
CA LYS A 16 43.87 20.73 -15.05
C LYS A 16 44.34 21.37 -16.35
N SER A 17 43.41 22.00 -17.08
CA SER A 17 43.58 23.29 -17.83
C SER A 17 42.17 23.78 -18.19
N SER A 18 41.63 24.83 -17.74
CA SER A 18 41.80 26.29 -17.65
C SER A 18 41.87 27.03 -18.94
N LEU A 19 41.06 28.11 -18.99
CA LEU A 19 41.13 29.38 -19.75
C LEU A 19 40.38 29.36 -21.11
N ARG A 20 39.64 30.37 -21.57
CA ARG A 20 39.46 31.81 -21.21
C ARG A 20 38.25 32.37 -21.96
N LYS A 21 37.44 33.18 -21.35
CA LYS A 21 37.02 34.57 -21.65
C LYS A 21 37.05 35.06 -23.10
N GLY A 22 35.91 35.67 -23.48
CA GLY A 22 35.80 36.61 -24.55
C GLY A 22 34.47 37.38 -24.47
N VAL A 23 34.56 38.58 -23.96
CA VAL A 23 33.56 39.67 -23.87
C VAL A 23 33.65 40.55 -25.09
N SER A 24 32.53 41.07 -25.61
CA SER A 24 32.41 42.40 -26.27
C SER A 24 30.96 42.59 -26.76
N ARG A 25 30.24 43.40 -26.24
CA ARG A 25 29.77 44.81 -26.29
C ARG A 25 29.84 45.49 -27.67
N GLY A 26 28.77 46.26 -27.94
CA GLY A 26 28.67 47.40 -28.84
C GLY A 26 27.30 47.38 -29.53
N ASP A 27 26.33 48.05 -29.12
CA ASP A 27 25.89 49.47 -29.10
C ASP A 27 25.64 50.07 -30.46
N ASN A 28 24.45 50.60 -30.57
CA ASN A 28 23.96 51.87 -31.00
C ASN A 28 23.41 52.13 -32.42
N ASN A 29 22.17 52.60 -32.36
CA ASN A 29 21.61 53.87 -32.92
C ASN A 29 21.51 54.04 -34.41
N GLY A 30 20.30 54.40 -34.85
CA GLY A 30 19.82 55.74 -35.03
C GLY A 30 18.93 55.82 -36.26
N ILE A 31 17.70 56.17 -36.13
CA ILE A 31 17.02 57.44 -36.45
C ILE A 31 17.11 57.90 -37.92
N SER A 32 15.94 58.17 -38.46
CA SER A 32 15.40 59.33 -39.25
C SER A 32 14.88 59.00 -40.64
N LEU A 33 13.59 59.12 -40.79
CA LEU A 33 12.79 60.26 -41.29
C LEU A 33 13.10 60.70 -42.72
N GLU A 34 12.08 60.75 -43.44
CA GLU A 34 11.44 61.78 -44.31
C GLU A 34 11.14 61.36 -45.74
N THR A 35 9.88 61.30 -46.00
CA THR A 35 8.93 62.17 -46.75
C THR A 35 9.11 62.35 -48.22
N LYS A 36 7.90 62.35 -48.88
CA LYS A 36 7.45 62.99 -50.13
C LYS A 36 7.84 62.29 -51.45
N THR A 37 7.02 62.23 -52.45
CA THR A 37 5.77 62.87 -52.87
C THR A 37 5.21 62.11 -54.10
N GLU A 38 3.90 62.16 -54.25
CA GLU A 38 3.02 62.14 -55.39
C GLU A 38 3.59 61.92 -56.82
N SER A 39 3.01 61.07 -57.66
CA SER A 39 1.90 61.36 -58.54
C SER A 39 1.76 60.32 -59.65
N GLN A 40 0.52 60.07 -60.02
CA GLN A 40 -0.02 59.64 -61.35
C GLN A 40 0.47 58.26 -61.89
N SER A 41 -0.39 57.33 -62.23
CA SER A 41 -1.50 57.39 -63.17
C SER A 41 -2.36 56.17 -63.18
N GLU A 42 -3.64 56.35 -63.28
CA GLU A 42 -4.65 55.40 -63.69
C GLU A 42 -4.24 54.71 -65.01
N SER A 43 -4.30 53.39 -64.97
CA SER A 43 -4.75 52.47 -66.04
C SER A 43 -4.10 51.10 -65.96
N THR A 44 -4.53 50.32 -65.04
CA THR A 44 -4.30 48.83 -65.02
C THR A 44 -5.22 48.08 -64.03
N SER A 45 -6.49 48.52 -63.83
CA SER A 45 -7.35 47.92 -62.85
C SER A 45 -8.20 46.70 -63.32
N THR A 46 -8.22 46.45 -64.66
CA THR A 46 -9.09 45.37 -65.19
C THR A 46 -8.40 44.04 -65.42
N ALA A 47 -7.10 43.99 -65.55
CA ALA A 47 -6.36 42.69 -65.74
C ALA A 47 -5.97 42.03 -64.45
N LYS A 48 -5.78 42.77 -63.36
CA LYS A 48 -5.43 42.17 -62.01
C LYS A 48 -6.60 41.46 -61.33
N ASN A 49 -7.82 41.91 -61.59
CA ASN A 49 -8.99 41.35 -60.94
C ASN A 49 -9.41 39.95 -61.49
N LYS A 50 -9.10 39.67 -62.78
CA LYS A 50 -9.38 38.35 -63.37
C LYS A 50 -8.37 37.28 -62.93
N SER A 51 -7.12 37.67 -62.69
CA SER A 51 -6.10 36.71 -62.21
C SER A 51 -6.24 36.39 -60.69
N GLU A 52 -6.72 37.32 -59.88
CA GLU A 52 -6.98 37.05 -58.45
C GLU A 52 -8.24 36.22 -58.23
N ILE A 53 -9.29 36.41 -59.01
CA ILE A 53 -10.50 35.60 -58.95
C ILE A 53 -10.20 34.14 -59.39
N SER A 54 -9.39 33.95 -60.41
CA SER A 54 -8.94 32.64 -60.85
C SER A 54 -8.08 31.93 -59.78
N ARG A 55 -7.12 32.63 -59.20
CA ARG A 55 -6.29 32.08 -58.12
C ARG A 55 -7.08 31.78 -56.87
N ARG A 56 -8.02 32.63 -56.45
CA ARG A 56 -8.92 32.35 -55.31
C ARG A 56 -9.80 31.12 -55.57
N SER A 57 -10.28 30.94 -56.78
CA SER A 57 -11.06 29.75 -57.16
C SER A 57 -10.24 28.45 -57.10
N GLU A 58 -8.96 28.51 -57.49
CA GLU A 58 -8.05 27.35 -57.36
C GLU A 58 -7.70 27.06 -55.89
N TYR A 59 -7.41 28.08 -55.09
CA TYR A 59 -7.14 27.85 -53.63
C TYR A 59 -8.36 27.30 -52.91
N VAL A 60 -9.57 27.76 -53.23
CA VAL A 60 -10.82 27.18 -52.68
C VAL A 60 -11.01 25.74 -53.11
N ARG A 61 -10.71 25.38 -54.38
CA ARG A 61 -10.76 24.01 -54.88
C ARG A 61 -9.75 23.12 -54.14
N TYR A 62 -8.49 23.55 -53.99
CA TYR A 62 -7.46 22.82 -53.30
C TYR A 62 -7.77 22.72 -51.78
N SER A 63 -8.33 23.75 -51.17
CA SER A 63 -8.75 23.71 -49.76
C SER A 63 -9.93 22.77 -49.54
N VAL A 64 -10.90 22.70 -50.45
CA VAL A 64 -12.02 21.76 -50.36
C VAL A 64 -11.55 20.31 -50.60
N ILE A 65 -10.63 20.10 -51.56
CA ILE A 65 -10.04 18.76 -51.78
C ILE A 65 -9.19 18.33 -50.58
N ALA A 66 -8.42 19.24 -49.97
CA ALA A 66 -7.63 18.98 -48.79
C ALA A 66 -8.52 18.68 -47.56
N LEU A 67 -9.65 19.36 -47.44
CA LEU A 67 -10.60 19.13 -46.36
C LEU A 67 -11.33 17.77 -46.52
N ILE A 68 -11.75 17.44 -47.75
CA ILE A 68 -12.38 16.13 -48.06
C ILE A 68 -11.37 15.01 -47.92
N SER A 69 -10.11 15.21 -48.36
CA SER A 69 -9.05 14.21 -48.19
C SER A 69 -8.66 14.06 -46.71
N GLY A 70 -8.62 15.19 -45.97
CA GLY A 70 -8.38 15.18 -44.51
C GLY A 70 -9.50 14.47 -43.72
N THR A 71 -10.75 14.72 -44.07
CA THR A 71 -11.90 14.05 -43.43
C THR A 71 -11.97 12.57 -43.80
N LEU A 72 -11.64 12.17 -45.04
CA LEU A 72 -11.56 10.78 -45.43
C LEU A 72 -10.40 10.05 -44.75
N LEU A 73 -9.22 10.68 -44.65
CA LEU A 73 -8.07 10.12 -43.92
C LEU A 73 -8.30 10.06 -42.42
N PHE A 74 -8.97 11.09 -41.85
CA PHE A 74 -9.34 11.11 -40.45
C PHE A 74 -10.45 10.05 -40.16
N GLY A 75 -11.47 9.93 -41.03
CA GLY A 75 -12.50 8.91 -40.94
C GLY A 75 -11.93 7.50 -41.08
N ALA A 76 -11.00 7.27 -42.01
CA ALA A 76 -10.29 6.00 -42.15
C ALA A 76 -9.34 5.75 -40.94
N GLY A 77 -8.66 6.78 -40.46
CA GLY A 77 -7.81 6.71 -39.26
C GLY A 77 -8.62 6.39 -37.99
N VAL A 78 -9.79 7.01 -37.81
CA VAL A 78 -10.71 6.70 -36.71
C VAL A 78 -11.28 5.30 -36.86
N GLN A 79 -11.57 4.84 -38.07
CA GLN A 79 -12.11 3.47 -38.29
C GLN A 79 -11.03 2.40 -38.17
N ILE A 80 -9.76 2.72 -38.48
CA ILE A 80 -8.61 1.83 -38.22
C ILE A 80 -8.22 1.89 -36.74
N GLY A 81 -8.35 3.06 -36.08
CA GLY A 81 -8.10 3.20 -34.64
C GLY A 81 -9.20 2.63 -33.75
N SER A 82 -10.43 2.49 -34.27
CA SER A 82 -11.56 1.85 -33.58
C SER A 82 -11.70 0.34 -33.85
N GLN A 83 -10.87 -0.26 -34.68
CA GLN A 83 -10.59 -1.68 -34.61
C GLN A 83 -9.62 -1.92 -33.43
N SER A 84 -10.11 -1.72 -32.21
CA SER A 84 -9.64 -2.47 -31.06
C SER A 84 -9.92 -3.94 -31.41
N GLY A 85 -8.97 -4.58 -32.05
CA GLY A 85 -9.01 -6.00 -32.31
C GLY A 85 -9.25 -6.67 -30.96
N THR A 86 -10.32 -7.45 -30.86
CA THR A 86 -10.58 -8.28 -29.67
C THR A 86 -9.29 -8.96 -29.30
N SER A 87 -8.83 -8.81 -28.05
CA SER A 87 -7.59 -9.42 -27.62
C SER A 87 -7.64 -10.94 -27.84
N THR A 88 -6.52 -11.59 -28.03
CA THR A 88 -6.48 -13.08 -28.15
C THR A 88 -7.14 -13.74 -26.95
N VAL A 89 -7.06 -13.10 -25.76
CA VAL A 89 -7.72 -13.57 -24.54
C VAL A 89 -9.23 -13.49 -24.68
N ASP A 90 -9.79 -12.38 -25.20
CA ASP A 90 -11.23 -12.26 -25.43
C ASP A 90 -11.73 -13.26 -26.48
N GLN A 91 -10.96 -13.50 -27.55
CA GLN A 91 -11.29 -14.50 -28.56
C GLN A 91 -11.31 -15.91 -27.96
N ALA A 92 -10.34 -16.22 -27.09
CA ALA A 92 -10.28 -17.49 -26.40
C ALA A 92 -11.46 -17.70 -25.47
N ILE A 93 -11.78 -16.68 -24.63
CA ILE A 93 -12.93 -16.71 -23.71
C ILE A 93 -14.22 -16.92 -24.49
N LYS A 94 -14.43 -16.16 -25.58
CA LYS A 94 -15.61 -16.30 -26.44
C LYS A 94 -15.70 -17.72 -27.04
N THR A 95 -14.60 -18.25 -27.54
CA THR A 95 -14.58 -19.60 -28.12
C THR A 95 -14.90 -20.68 -27.09
N ILE A 96 -14.40 -20.52 -25.85
CA ILE A 96 -14.69 -21.45 -24.74
C ILE A 96 -16.18 -21.42 -24.40
N ILE A 97 -16.82 -20.25 -24.38
CA ILE A 97 -18.25 -20.10 -24.10
C ILE A 97 -19.09 -20.67 -25.24
N ASP A 98 -18.75 -20.31 -26.49
CA ASP A 98 -19.55 -20.67 -27.67
C ASP A 98 -19.42 -22.16 -28.07
N SER A 99 -18.28 -22.78 -27.80
CA SER A 99 -17.95 -24.12 -28.30
C SER A 99 -17.63 -25.13 -27.18
N GLY A 100 -17.56 -24.70 -25.93
CA GLY A 100 -17.26 -25.59 -24.81
C GLY A 100 -18.44 -26.50 -24.46
N ALA A 101 -18.15 -27.70 -23.94
CA ALA A 101 -19.18 -28.65 -23.51
C ALA A 101 -19.88 -28.29 -22.19
N LYS A 102 -19.42 -27.24 -21.51
CA LYS A 102 -19.97 -26.73 -20.24
C LYS A 102 -20.46 -25.32 -20.45
N ASP A 103 -21.61 -25.03 -19.87
CA ASP A 103 -22.09 -23.65 -19.73
C ASP A 103 -21.25 -22.92 -18.67
N LEU A 104 -20.48 -21.94 -19.09
CA LEU A 104 -19.56 -21.20 -18.24
C LEU A 104 -19.89 -19.71 -18.29
N ASP A 105 -19.94 -19.09 -17.10
CA ASP A 105 -20.09 -17.65 -16.97
C ASP A 105 -18.83 -16.93 -17.47
N ARG A 106 -19.01 -15.93 -18.32
CA ARG A 106 -17.95 -15.08 -18.85
C ARG A 106 -17.11 -14.45 -17.73
N ASN A 107 -17.73 -13.95 -16.67
CA ASN A 107 -17.05 -13.31 -15.54
C ASN A 107 -16.10 -14.27 -14.83
N VAL A 108 -16.44 -15.56 -14.77
CA VAL A 108 -15.55 -16.60 -14.19
C VAL A 108 -14.29 -16.77 -15.03
N LEU A 109 -14.42 -16.78 -16.35
CA LEU A 109 -13.28 -16.92 -17.27
C LEU A 109 -12.41 -15.67 -17.30
N GLU A 110 -13.01 -14.47 -17.32
CA GLU A 110 -12.28 -13.20 -17.27
C GLU A 110 -11.49 -13.08 -15.96
N ARG A 111 -12.13 -13.41 -14.85
CA ARG A 111 -11.45 -13.45 -13.55
C ARG A 111 -10.28 -14.42 -13.55
N ALA A 112 -10.46 -15.63 -14.04
CA ALA A 112 -9.40 -16.63 -14.12
C ALA A 112 -8.23 -16.17 -15.01
N ALA A 113 -8.52 -15.45 -16.12
CA ALA A 113 -7.50 -14.88 -17.00
C ALA A 113 -6.69 -13.78 -16.28
N ILE A 114 -7.35 -12.89 -15.53
CA ILE A 114 -6.70 -11.85 -14.73
C ILE A 114 -5.83 -12.48 -13.65
N GLU A 115 -6.37 -13.42 -12.88
CA GLU A 115 -5.63 -14.14 -11.83
C GLU A 115 -4.42 -14.90 -12.41
N GLY A 116 -4.57 -15.48 -13.62
CA GLY A 116 -3.48 -16.11 -14.36
C GLY A 116 -2.38 -15.13 -14.77
N ALA A 117 -2.75 -13.93 -15.22
CA ALA A 117 -1.82 -12.87 -15.56
C ALA A 117 -1.06 -12.34 -14.34
N LEU A 118 -1.76 -12.12 -13.22
CA LEU A 118 -1.13 -11.73 -11.96
C LEU A 118 -0.14 -12.78 -11.48
N LYS A 119 -0.51 -14.05 -11.53
CA LYS A 119 0.40 -15.14 -11.17
C LYS A 119 1.63 -15.19 -12.08
N ALA A 120 1.47 -14.92 -13.37
CA ALA A 120 2.57 -14.91 -14.34
C ALA A 120 3.49 -13.69 -14.17
N SER A 121 3.03 -12.60 -13.54
CA SER A 121 3.86 -11.44 -13.24
C SER A 121 4.95 -11.72 -12.20
N GLY A 122 4.78 -12.79 -11.39
CA GLY A 122 5.70 -13.12 -10.29
C GLY A 122 5.55 -12.20 -9.07
N ASP A 123 4.57 -11.32 -9.05
CA ASP A 123 4.26 -10.47 -7.89
C ASP A 123 3.43 -11.28 -6.88
N GLU A 124 4.07 -11.70 -5.78
CA GLU A 124 3.44 -12.52 -4.73
C GLU A 124 2.31 -11.79 -3.99
N TRP A 125 2.29 -10.46 -4.05
CA TRP A 125 1.35 -9.60 -3.35
C TRP A 125 0.24 -9.06 -4.27
N ALA A 126 0.33 -9.33 -5.58
CA ALA A 126 -0.67 -8.88 -6.53
C ALA A 126 -2.00 -9.61 -6.32
N ASN A 127 -3.09 -8.84 -6.30
CA ASN A 127 -4.44 -9.35 -6.11
C ASN A 127 -5.42 -8.71 -7.09
N TYR A 128 -6.49 -9.44 -7.42
CA TYR A 128 -7.64 -8.91 -8.13
C TYR A 128 -8.87 -8.86 -7.20
N PHE A 129 -9.48 -7.69 -7.13
CA PHE A 129 -10.69 -7.44 -6.35
C PHE A 129 -11.84 -7.12 -7.31
N PRO A 130 -12.78 -8.04 -7.53
CA PRO A 130 -13.99 -7.73 -8.26
C PRO A 130 -14.80 -6.67 -7.51
N LYS A 131 -15.60 -5.88 -8.22
CA LYS A 131 -16.39 -4.79 -7.63
C LYS A 131 -17.19 -5.23 -6.41
N SER A 132 -17.75 -6.44 -6.44
CA SER A 132 -18.49 -7.02 -5.31
C SER A 132 -17.66 -7.28 -4.05
N ALA A 133 -16.33 -7.31 -4.15
CA ALA A 133 -15.42 -7.52 -3.02
C ALA A 133 -14.89 -6.20 -2.42
N LEU A 134 -15.13 -5.07 -3.07
CA LEU A 134 -14.56 -3.79 -2.63
C LEU A 134 -15.19 -3.26 -1.33
N GLU A 135 -16.48 -3.50 -1.11
CA GLU A 135 -17.12 -3.16 0.17
C GLU A 135 -16.50 -3.91 1.33
N VAL A 136 -16.16 -5.18 1.10
CA VAL A 136 -15.45 -6.04 2.06
C VAL A 136 -14.05 -5.49 2.36
N LEU A 137 -13.36 -5.00 1.35
CA LEU A 137 -12.03 -4.41 1.51
C LEU A 137 -12.08 -3.11 2.32
N ASP A 138 -13.09 -2.26 2.09
CA ASP A 138 -13.28 -1.02 2.86
C ASP A 138 -13.67 -1.31 4.32
N GLU A 139 -14.52 -2.30 4.55
CA GLU A 139 -14.82 -2.78 5.91
C GLU A 139 -13.57 -3.31 6.64
N GLN A 140 -12.67 -4.02 5.97
CA GLN A 140 -11.43 -4.51 6.58
C GLN A 140 -10.48 -3.39 7.00
N SER A 141 -10.52 -2.27 6.28
CA SER A 141 -9.73 -1.07 6.62
C SER A 141 -10.43 -0.19 7.69
N SER A 142 -11.71 -0.42 7.96
CA SER A 142 -12.45 0.22 9.03
C SER A 142 -12.42 -0.65 10.29
N ASN A 143 -12.46 -0.02 11.48
CA ASN A 143 -12.51 -0.75 12.75
C ASN A 143 -13.90 -1.37 13.03
N VAL A 144 -14.76 -1.48 12.04
CA VAL A 144 -16.11 -2.01 12.18
C VAL A 144 -16.40 -2.95 11.02
N PHE A 145 -16.78 -4.17 11.30
CA PHE A 145 -17.24 -5.10 10.28
C PHE A 145 -18.59 -5.70 10.66
N THR A 146 -19.37 -6.08 9.68
CA THR A 146 -20.61 -6.82 9.89
C THR A 146 -20.30 -8.31 9.85
N GLY A 147 -20.53 -9.00 10.97
CA GLY A 147 -20.21 -10.41 11.08
C GLY A 147 -20.57 -11.00 12.43
N VAL A 148 -20.07 -12.18 12.70
CA VAL A 148 -20.31 -12.91 13.95
C VAL A 148 -19.17 -12.79 14.98
N GLY A 149 -18.06 -12.11 14.63
CA GLY A 149 -16.94 -11.87 15.54
C GLY A 149 -15.93 -13.02 15.63
N VAL A 150 -15.77 -13.83 14.56
CA VAL A 150 -14.71 -14.84 14.46
C VAL A 150 -13.67 -14.41 13.43
N TRP A 151 -12.42 -14.63 13.76
CA TRP A 151 -11.31 -14.62 12.81
C TRP A 151 -10.96 -16.05 12.44
N LEU A 152 -10.72 -16.28 11.15
CA LEU A 152 -10.39 -17.58 10.64
C LEU A 152 -8.98 -17.60 10.07
N ASN A 153 -8.29 -18.71 10.21
CA ASN A 153 -7.06 -18.99 9.50
C ASN A 153 -7.12 -20.34 8.80
N LYS A 154 -6.21 -20.55 7.85
CA LYS A 154 -6.02 -21.86 7.21
C LYS A 154 -4.71 -22.46 7.73
N THR A 155 -4.78 -23.65 8.30
CA THR A 155 -3.60 -24.37 8.79
C THR A 155 -2.75 -24.90 7.63
N ARG A 156 -1.51 -25.31 7.90
CA ARG A 156 -0.66 -26.00 6.91
C ARG A 156 -1.29 -27.29 6.37
N GLY A 157 -2.18 -27.94 7.16
CA GLY A 157 -2.96 -29.10 6.74
C GLY A 157 -4.19 -28.76 5.90
N GLY A 158 -4.41 -27.50 5.56
CA GLY A 158 -5.53 -27.05 4.74
C GLY A 158 -6.87 -26.91 5.49
N GLN A 159 -6.89 -27.14 6.80
CA GLN A 159 -8.08 -27.00 7.64
C GLN A 159 -8.33 -25.52 7.97
N ILE A 160 -9.59 -25.11 8.01
CA ILE A 160 -9.99 -23.78 8.45
C ILE A 160 -10.34 -23.87 9.94
N GLN A 161 -9.77 -22.98 10.73
CA GLN A 161 -10.01 -22.96 12.18
C GLN A 161 -10.22 -21.52 12.67
N ILE A 162 -10.84 -21.41 13.85
CA ILE A 162 -11.01 -20.14 14.56
C ILE A 162 -9.66 -19.71 15.12
N ALA A 163 -9.12 -18.62 14.59
CA ALA A 163 -7.86 -18.03 15.01
C ALA A 163 -8.01 -17.10 16.22
N SER A 164 -9.11 -16.36 16.28
CA SER A 164 -9.51 -15.54 17.43
C SER A 164 -11.00 -15.28 17.44
N ILE A 165 -11.52 -14.91 18.60
CA ILE A 165 -12.91 -14.52 18.82
C ILE A 165 -12.88 -13.12 19.42
N GLN A 166 -13.63 -12.21 18.80
CA GLN A 166 -13.73 -10.81 19.25
C GLN A 166 -14.58 -10.75 20.53
N GLU A 167 -14.08 -10.05 21.54
CA GLU A 167 -14.85 -9.75 22.74
C GLU A 167 -16.12 -8.95 22.41
N ASN A 168 -17.17 -9.19 23.17
CA ASN A 168 -18.49 -8.56 22.97
C ASN A 168 -19.11 -8.81 21.60
N SER A 169 -18.75 -9.92 20.94
CA SER A 169 -19.35 -10.35 19.68
C SER A 169 -20.34 -11.51 19.89
N PRO A 170 -21.24 -11.79 18.91
CA PRO A 170 -22.09 -12.97 18.96
C PRO A 170 -21.33 -14.28 19.17
N ALA A 171 -20.14 -14.41 18.62
CA ALA A 171 -19.31 -15.61 18.79
C ALA A 171 -18.77 -15.76 20.21
N ALA A 172 -18.49 -14.67 20.92
CA ALA A 172 -17.93 -14.71 22.27
C ALA A 172 -18.87 -15.40 23.30
N THR A 173 -20.17 -15.40 23.05
CA THR A 173 -21.19 -15.98 23.94
C THR A 173 -21.75 -17.30 23.42
N SER A 174 -21.22 -17.85 22.32
CA SER A 174 -21.81 -18.98 21.59
C SER A 174 -21.23 -20.37 21.96
N GLY A 175 -20.20 -20.40 22.82
CA GLY A 175 -19.49 -21.65 23.17
C GLY A 175 -18.38 -22.02 22.16
N LEU A 176 -18.14 -21.20 21.15
CA LEU A 176 -17.00 -21.36 20.24
C LEU A 176 -15.68 -21.03 20.97
N SER A 177 -14.61 -21.67 20.55
CA SER A 177 -13.27 -21.48 21.12
C SER A 177 -12.21 -21.29 20.04
N VAL A 178 -11.13 -20.61 20.40
CA VAL A 178 -9.95 -20.49 19.54
C VAL A 178 -9.34 -21.87 19.32
N GLY A 179 -9.05 -22.22 18.08
CA GLY A 179 -8.56 -23.53 17.68
C GLY A 179 -9.64 -24.47 17.16
N ASP A 180 -10.94 -24.17 17.34
CA ASP A 180 -12.02 -24.97 16.78
C ASP A 180 -11.92 -25.07 15.27
N GLN A 181 -12.00 -26.28 14.74
CA GLN A 181 -12.00 -26.53 13.31
C GLN A 181 -13.39 -26.29 12.73
N LEU A 182 -13.51 -25.39 11.75
CA LEU A 182 -14.76 -25.15 11.05
C LEU A 182 -15.04 -26.25 10.02
N LEU A 183 -16.21 -26.89 10.16
CA LEU A 183 -16.65 -28.00 9.30
C LEU A 183 -17.68 -27.52 8.28
N GLU A 184 -18.71 -26.77 8.72
CA GLU A 184 -19.81 -26.30 7.87
C GLU A 184 -20.20 -24.88 8.23
N VAL A 185 -20.70 -24.15 7.23
CA VAL A 185 -21.36 -22.84 7.35
C VAL A 185 -22.74 -22.94 6.70
N ASN A 186 -23.79 -22.70 7.47
CA ASN A 186 -25.19 -22.81 6.99
C ASN A 186 -25.47 -24.15 6.29
N GLY A 187 -24.95 -25.27 6.81
CA GLY A 187 -25.08 -26.61 6.24
C GLY A 187 -24.20 -26.87 5.00
N THR A 188 -23.39 -25.91 4.57
CA THR A 188 -22.41 -26.09 3.47
C THR A 188 -21.09 -26.57 4.04
N ASP A 189 -20.58 -27.72 3.60
CA ASP A 189 -19.26 -28.23 3.97
C ASP A 189 -18.16 -27.30 3.44
N VAL A 190 -17.31 -26.81 4.34
CA VAL A 190 -16.23 -25.87 4.01
C VAL A 190 -14.84 -26.47 4.11
N ARG A 191 -14.74 -27.79 4.33
CA ARG A 191 -13.46 -28.50 4.34
C ARG A 191 -12.80 -28.45 2.98
N GLY A 192 -11.59 -27.96 2.91
CA GLY A 192 -10.85 -27.77 1.66
C GLY A 192 -11.21 -26.52 0.85
N ALA A 193 -12.20 -25.72 1.28
CA ALA A 193 -12.54 -24.47 0.66
C ALA A 193 -11.44 -23.40 0.84
N SER A 194 -11.47 -22.33 0.02
CA SER A 194 -10.62 -21.17 0.25
C SER A 194 -11.12 -20.37 1.45
N LEU A 195 -10.19 -19.73 2.17
CA LEU A 195 -10.55 -18.87 3.30
C LEU A 195 -11.50 -17.76 2.90
N THR A 196 -11.27 -17.15 1.74
CA THR A 196 -12.11 -16.09 1.17
C THR A 196 -13.55 -16.56 0.93
N SER A 197 -13.71 -17.76 0.35
CA SER A 197 -15.04 -18.34 0.11
C SER A 197 -15.80 -18.59 1.41
N VAL A 198 -15.11 -19.04 2.45
CA VAL A 198 -15.74 -19.31 3.76
C VAL A 198 -16.12 -18.00 4.45
N ILE A 199 -15.27 -16.98 4.41
CA ILE A 199 -15.60 -15.65 4.92
C ILE A 199 -16.84 -15.08 4.23
N ALA A 200 -16.95 -15.25 2.90
CA ALA A 200 -18.13 -14.80 2.14
C ALA A 200 -19.42 -15.49 2.58
N LEU A 201 -19.38 -16.76 2.99
CA LEU A 201 -20.57 -17.48 3.51
C LEU A 201 -21.01 -16.97 4.89
N ILE A 202 -20.06 -16.56 5.73
CA ILE A 202 -20.31 -16.05 7.08
C ILE A 202 -20.82 -14.60 7.07
N ARG A 203 -20.45 -13.83 6.07
CA ARG A 203 -20.85 -12.42 5.93
C ARG A 203 -22.30 -12.29 5.48
N GLY A 204 -22.88 -11.16 5.76
CA GLY A 204 -24.21 -10.78 5.33
C GLY A 204 -24.71 -9.54 6.05
N ASP A 205 -25.93 -9.13 5.74
CA ASP A 205 -26.59 -7.99 6.38
C ASP A 205 -26.71 -8.17 7.89
N ILE A 206 -26.81 -7.07 8.62
CA ILE A 206 -27.02 -7.09 10.07
C ILE A 206 -28.29 -7.88 10.42
N GLY A 207 -28.19 -8.78 11.40
CA GLY A 207 -29.30 -9.63 11.83
C GLY A 207 -29.44 -10.93 11.03
N LYS A 208 -28.59 -11.18 10.02
CA LYS A 208 -28.59 -12.45 9.30
C LYS A 208 -28.17 -13.59 10.22
N ARG A 209 -28.96 -14.65 10.24
CA ARG A 209 -28.63 -15.86 11.00
C ARG A 209 -27.56 -16.67 10.28
N ILE A 210 -26.50 -17.03 11.01
CA ILE A 210 -25.38 -17.86 10.54
C ILE A 210 -25.26 -19.07 11.47
N GLU A 211 -25.16 -20.24 10.87
CA GLU A 211 -24.93 -21.49 11.60
C GLU A 211 -23.52 -21.98 11.29
N LEU A 212 -22.72 -22.13 12.35
CA LEU A 212 -21.35 -22.65 12.27
C LEU A 212 -21.30 -24.02 12.93
N LEU A 213 -20.98 -25.06 12.18
CA LEU A 213 -20.65 -26.36 12.73
C LEU A 213 -19.13 -26.46 12.89
N VAL A 214 -18.67 -26.63 14.11
CA VAL A 214 -17.24 -26.77 14.42
C VAL A 214 -16.93 -28.11 15.09
N SER A 215 -15.68 -28.54 15.00
CA SER A 215 -15.11 -29.60 15.78
C SER A 215 -14.27 -29.04 16.92
N GLN A 216 -14.64 -29.33 18.15
CA GLN A 216 -13.93 -28.96 19.37
C GLN A 216 -13.59 -30.24 20.14
N GLU A 217 -12.31 -30.57 20.27
CA GLU A 217 -11.86 -31.77 20.97
C GLU A 217 -12.65 -33.05 20.58
N GLU A 218 -12.86 -33.30 19.28
CA GLU A 218 -13.64 -34.38 18.68
C GLU A 218 -15.17 -34.29 18.85
N LYS A 219 -15.68 -33.32 19.60
CA LYS A 219 -17.12 -33.02 19.68
C LYS A 219 -17.54 -32.05 18.59
N ARG A 220 -18.72 -32.26 18.04
CA ARG A 220 -19.33 -31.30 17.10
C ARG A 220 -20.22 -30.36 17.85
N ILE A 221 -19.98 -29.05 17.65
CA ILE A 221 -20.77 -27.96 18.22
C ILE A 221 -21.40 -27.22 17.09
N LEU A 222 -22.72 -27.04 17.12
CA LEU A 222 -23.49 -26.19 16.21
C LEU A 222 -23.78 -24.88 16.92
N ALA A 223 -23.13 -23.81 16.51
CA ALA A 223 -23.40 -22.47 17.00
C ALA A 223 -24.31 -21.72 16.03
N SER A 224 -25.41 -21.17 16.54
CA SER A 224 -26.34 -20.33 15.79
C SER A 224 -26.15 -18.87 16.21
N LEU A 225 -25.71 -18.04 15.30
CA LEU A 225 -25.24 -16.68 15.53
C LEU A 225 -26.04 -15.70 14.69
N SER A 226 -26.17 -14.46 15.15
CA SER A 226 -26.68 -13.34 14.33
C SER A 226 -25.52 -12.45 13.94
N THR A 227 -25.47 -11.98 12.71
CA THR A 227 -24.49 -10.99 12.31
C THR A 227 -24.80 -9.65 12.95
N GLU A 228 -23.78 -9.00 13.50
CA GLU A 228 -23.85 -7.69 14.14
C GLU A 228 -22.72 -6.78 13.64
N LYS A 229 -22.83 -5.48 13.90
CA LYS A 229 -21.69 -4.57 13.79
C LYS A 229 -20.74 -4.85 14.93
N VAL A 230 -19.61 -5.47 14.63
CA VAL A 230 -18.57 -5.80 15.59
C VAL A 230 -17.49 -4.74 15.46
N ALA A 231 -17.32 -3.94 16.52
CA ALA A 231 -16.20 -3.02 16.60
C ALA A 231 -14.92 -3.80 16.90
N LEU A 232 -13.90 -3.61 16.09
CA LEU A 232 -12.58 -4.16 16.32
C LEU A 232 -11.78 -3.15 17.16
N SER A 233 -11.50 -3.48 18.41
CA SER A 233 -10.41 -2.82 19.11
C SER A 233 -9.11 -3.36 18.56
N THR A 234 -8.33 -2.50 17.92
CA THR A 234 -6.99 -2.87 17.43
C THR A 234 -5.93 -2.55 18.45
N VAL A 235 -6.29 -1.91 19.54
CA VAL A 235 -5.39 -1.46 20.62
C VAL A 235 -5.87 -1.99 21.95
N GLU A 236 -5.01 -2.74 22.62
CA GLU A 236 -5.16 -3.11 24.03
C GLU A 236 -4.09 -2.37 24.82
N ALA A 237 -4.51 -1.66 25.87
CA ALA A 237 -3.56 -0.95 26.70
C ALA A 237 -3.79 -1.26 28.19
N SER A 238 -2.70 -1.44 28.91
CA SER A 238 -2.73 -1.77 30.33
C SER A 238 -1.61 -1.12 31.11
N GLN A 239 -1.85 -0.93 32.40
CA GLN A 239 -0.86 -0.43 33.34
C GLN A 239 0.05 -1.58 33.79
N VAL A 240 1.36 -1.43 33.63
CA VAL A 240 2.34 -2.36 34.16
C VAL A 240 3.12 -1.70 35.31
N GLY A 241 2.98 -2.24 36.50
CA GLY A 241 3.45 -1.58 37.71
C GLY A 241 2.78 -0.21 37.91
N THR A 242 3.53 0.77 38.38
CA THR A 242 2.96 2.09 38.71
C THR A 242 3.14 3.15 37.62
N ASN A 243 4.11 2.97 36.71
CA ASN A 243 4.59 4.04 35.83
C ASN A 243 4.95 3.57 34.41
N VAL A 244 4.57 2.38 33.98
CA VAL A 244 4.81 1.87 32.62
C VAL A 244 3.47 1.57 31.96
N ALA A 245 3.27 2.02 30.74
CA ALA A 245 2.15 1.62 29.91
C ALA A 245 2.60 0.50 28.94
N LEU A 246 1.82 -0.56 28.85
CA LEU A 246 1.89 -1.57 27.79
C LEU A 246 0.77 -1.28 26.80
N VAL A 247 1.13 -1.05 25.55
CA VAL A 247 0.19 -0.80 24.45
C VAL A 247 0.44 -1.86 23.38
N GLN A 248 -0.49 -2.76 23.22
CA GLN A 248 -0.48 -3.79 22.17
C GLN A 248 -1.32 -3.28 21.00
N ILE A 249 -0.76 -3.31 19.80
CA ILE A 249 -1.45 -2.96 18.55
C ILE A 249 -1.57 -4.24 17.72
N ALA A 250 -2.79 -4.74 17.56
CA ALA A 250 -3.05 -5.96 16.81
C ALA A 250 -2.97 -5.76 15.29
N SER A 251 -3.37 -4.59 14.79
CA SER A 251 -3.26 -4.17 13.39
C SER A 251 -3.39 -2.64 13.27
N PHE A 252 -2.99 -2.09 12.12
CA PHE A 252 -3.17 -0.67 11.82
C PHE A 252 -4.43 -0.46 10.98
N SER A 253 -5.57 -0.26 11.63
CA SER A 253 -6.86 0.08 11.02
C SER A 253 -7.19 1.54 11.26
N ARG A 254 -8.20 2.06 10.58
CA ARG A 254 -8.63 3.47 10.75
C ARG A 254 -8.96 3.79 12.22
N GLY A 255 -8.29 4.80 12.76
CA GLY A 255 -8.46 5.25 14.15
C GLY A 255 -7.50 4.62 15.16
N THR A 256 -6.63 3.68 14.76
CA THR A 256 -5.64 3.05 15.66
C THR A 256 -4.77 4.09 16.38
N ALA A 257 -4.32 5.14 15.71
CA ALA A 257 -3.51 6.17 16.35
C ALA A 257 -4.28 6.95 17.41
N ASP A 258 -5.56 7.24 17.18
CA ASP A 258 -6.43 7.92 18.14
C ASP A 258 -6.71 7.02 19.36
N GLU A 259 -6.90 5.70 19.14
CA GLU A 259 -7.03 4.72 20.21
C GLU A 259 -5.76 4.64 21.07
N VAL A 260 -4.56 4.59 20.45
CA VAL A 260 -3.28 4.63 21.17
C VAL A 260 -3.15 5.90 21.98
N GLN A 261 -3.42 7.06 21.39
CA GLN A 261 -3.35 8.35 22.07
C GLN A 261 -4.31 8.42 23.26
N LYS A 262 -5.56 8.00 23.06
CA LYS A 262 -6.58 7.95 24.11
C LYS A 262 -6.14 7.04 25.24
N SER A 263 -5.75 5.81 24.96
CA SER A 263 -5.32 4.82 25.94
C SER A 263 -4.14 5.32 26.76
N LEU A 264 -3.15 5.95 26.13
CA LEU A 264 -2.02 6.55 26.82
C LEU A 264 -2.44 7.71 27.71
N SER A 265 -3.47 8.48 27.34
CA SER A 265 -3.96 9.59 28.19
C SER A 265 -4.59 9.12 29.52
N GLU A 266 -5.03 7.86 29.57
CA GLU A 266 -5.68 7.24 30.72
C GLU A 266 -4.68 6.50 31.66
N LEU A 267 -3.44 6.31 31.20
CA LEU A 267 -2.41 5.53 31.89
C LEU A 267 -1.28 6.41 32.46
N LYS A 268 -0.57 5.88 33.45
CA LYS A 268 0.64 6.49 34.01
C LYS A 268 1.87 5.81 33.37
N PHE A 269 2.69 6.57 32.65
CA PHE A 269 3.85 6.00 31.93
C PHE A 269 5.12 6.83 32.05
N SER A 270 5.33 7.51 33.18
CA SER A 270 6.52 8.35 33.38
C SER A 270 7.84 7.56 33.30
N ALA A 271 7.83 6.26 33.55
CA ALA A 271 9.00 5.40 33.39
C ALA A 271 9.15 4.87 31.96
N GLY A 272 8.11 4.88 31.13
CA GLY A 272 8.18 4.50 29.73
C GLY A 272 6.94 3.79 29.18
N VAL A 273 7.01 3.48 27.89
CA VAL A 273 5.98 2.77 27.14
C VAL A 273 6.59 1.50 26.53
N ILE A 274 5.87 0.40 26.65
CA ILE A 274 6.12 -0.82 25.88
C ILE A 274 5.10 -0.83 24.74
N LEU A 275 5.57 -0.76 23.51
CA LEU A 275 4.74 -0.87 22.32
C LEU A 275 4.87 -2.30 21.77
N ASP A 276 3.81 -3.09 21.91
CA ASP A 276 3.80 -4.50 21.48
C ASP A 276 3.21 -4.62 20.07
N LEU A 277 4.09 -4.90 19.12
CA LEU A 277 3.76 -5.15 17.71
C LEU A 277 3.88 -6.63 17.33
N ARG A 278 4.02 -7.51 18.30
CA ARG A 278 4.07 -8.96 18.01
C ARG A 278 2.75 -9.41 17.40
N ASN A 279 2.84 -10.26 16.38
CA ASN A 279 1.70 -10.76 15.60
C ASN A 279 0.88 -9.67 14.87
N ASN A 280 1.40 -8.45 14.77
CA ASN A 280 0.78 -7.38 13.99
C ASN A 280 1.14 -7.55 12.49
N PRO A 281 0.19 -7.89 11.60
CA PRO A 281 0.46 -8.09 10.17
C PRO A 281 0.63 -6.79 9.39
N GLY A 282 0.53 -5.64 10.05
CA GLY A 282 0.51 -4.32 9.43
C GLY A 282 -0.90 -3.74 9.32
N GLY A 283 -1.19 -3.13 8.19
CA GLY A 283 -2.45 -2.46 7.88
C GLY A 283 -2.22 -1.11 7.20
N LEU A 284 -3.04 -0.10 7.53
CA LEU A 284 -2.98 1.21 6.91
C LEU A 284 -1.66 1.93 7.24
N LEU A 285 -0.91 2.29 6.18
CA LEU A 285 0.33 3.05 6.31
C LEU A 285 0.10 4.37 7.08
N GLU A 286 -0.99 5.07 6.76
CA GLU A 286 -1.31 6.34 7.39
C GLU A 286 -1.42 6.21 8.93
N GLU A 287 -2.07 5.16 9.42
CA GLU A 287 -2.21 4.92 10.87
C GLU A 287 -0.86 4.57 11.53
N ALA A 288 -0.02 3.78 10.86
CA ALA A 288 1.33 3.50 11.34
C ALA A 288 2.21 4.76 11.41
N LEU A 289 2.08 5.64 10.42
CA LEU A 289 2.73 6.95 10.42
C LEU A 289 2.24 7.83 11.57
N ARG A 290 0.92 7.91 11.80
CA ARG A 290 0.31 8.66 12.91
C ARG A 290 0.76 8.13 14.27
N VAL A 291 0.78 6.79 14.46
CA VAL A 291 1.31 6.18 15.69
C VAL A 291 2.79 6.52 15.86
N SER A 292 3.61 6.43 14.79
CA SER A 292 5.02 6.82 14.87
C SER A 292 5.19 8.29 15.28
N GLN A 293 4.35 9.18 14.76
CA GLN A 293 4.38 10.62 15.08
C GLN A 293 4.00 10.93 16.54
N LEU A 294 3.26 10.07 17.23
CA LEU A 294 3.03 10.26 18.67
C LEU A 294 4.36 10.30 19.45
N PHE A 295 5.38 9.60 18.96
CA PHE A 295 6.67 9.42 19.64
C PHE A 295 7.86 10.08 18.94
N ILE A 296 7.78 10.30 17.62
CA ILE A 296 8.83 10.88 16.78
C ILE A 296 8.40 12.28 16.38
N GLY A 297 9.14 13.29 16.83
CA GLY A 297 8.76 14.69 16.61
C GLY A 297 9.04 15.21 15.22
N ASN A 298 10.14 14.74 14.57
CA ASN A 298 10.53 15.23 13.27
C ASN A 298 11.37 14.20 12.49
N GLY A 299 11.52 14.46 11.20
CA GLY A 299 12.36 13.67 10.31
C GLY A 299 11.60 12.54 9.61
N VAL A 300 12.31 11.84 8.70
CA VAL A 300 11.73 10.78 7.88
C VAL A 300 11.36 9.58 8.74
N ILE A 301 10.15 9.05 8.56
CA ILE A 301 9.67 7.78 9.12
C ILE A 301 9.91 6.65 8.12
N VAL A 302 9.58 6.87 6.85
CA VAL A 302 9.76 5.92 5.76
C VAL A 302 9.77 6.67 4.44
N SER A 303 10.40 6.10 3.42
CA SER A 303 10.28 6.57 2.03
C SER A 303 10.10 5.38 1.09
N TYR A 304 9.69 5.68 -0.15
CA TYR A 304 9.73 4.76 -1.26
C TYR A 304 9.82 5.53 -2.58
N GLN A 305 10.21 4.86 -3.66
CA GLN A 305 10.36 5.48 -4.98
C GLN A 305 9.44 4.80 -5.99
N VAL A 306 8.61 5.59 -6.68
CA VAL A 306 7.75 5.13 -7.78
C VAL A 306 8.08 5.94 -9.02
N ASN A 307 8.36 5.27 -10.13
CA ASN A 307 8.68 5.91 -11.42
C ASN A 307 9.74 7.02 -11.33
N GLY A 308 10.79 6.79 -10.52
CA GLY A 308 11.88 7.76 -10.32
C GLY A 308 11.54 8.92 -9.38
N THR A 309 10.32 8.98 -8.84
CA THR A 309 9.91 9.99 -7.87
C THR A 309 9.93 9.42 -6.46
N GLU A 310 10.69 10.04 -5.57
CA GLU A 310 10.72 9.65 -4.15
C GLU A 310 9.53 10.24 -3.41
N LYS A 311 8.82 9.41 -2.65
CA LYS A 311 7.78 9.80 -1.70
C LYS A 311 8.35 9.67 -0.29
N LEU A 312 8.43 10.78 0.43
CA LEU A 312 8.96 10.87 1.78
C LEU A 312 7.81 11.09 2.78
N PHE A 313 7.73 10.25 3.80
CA PHE A 313 6.81 10.40 4.92
C PHE A 313 7.59 10.83 6.16
N LYS A 314 7.26 12.03 6.65
CA LYS A 314 7.99 12.67 7.75
C LYS A 314 7.09 12.84 8.97
N ALA A 315 7.69 12.73 10.14
CA ALA A 315 7.07 13.20 11.36
C ALA A 315 7.11 14.74 11.41
N ASP A 316 6.03 15.32 11.92
CA ASP A 316 5.89 16.74 12.20
C ASP A 316 5.01 16.92 13.44
N ASN A 317 5.56 16.54 14.61
CA ASN A 317 4.86 16.68 15.89
C ASN A 317 5.72 17.51 16.85
N PRO A 318 5.32 18.75 17.17
CA PRO A 318 6.10 19.62 18.04
C PRO A 318 6.13 19.18 19.51
N LYS A 319 5.26 18.23 19.91
CA LYS A 319 5.14 17.73 21.28
C LYS A 319 5.04 16.22 21.35
N PRO A 320 6.08 15.49 20.89
CA PRO A 320 6.05 14.04 20.94
C PRO A 320 6.16 13.54 22.39
N ILE A 321 5.63 12.35 22.61
CA ILE A 321 5.84 11.61 23.85
C ILE A 321 7.34 11.32 23.96
N SER A 322 8.00 11.82 25.02
CA SER A 322 9.47 11.78 25.15
C SER A 322 9.99 10.71 26.11
N VAL A 323 9.11 10.01 26.84
CA VAL A 323 9.53 8.93 27.75
C VAL A 323 10.22 7.79 27.02
N PRO A 324 11.06 6.98 27.68
CA PRO A 324 11.66 5.80 27.08
C PRO A 324 10.62 4.85 26.43
N VAL A 325 10.98 4.25 25.29
CA VAL A 325 10.11 3.28 24.61
C VAL A 325 10.88 2.00 24.30
N VAL A 326 10.23 0.88 24.55
CA VAL A 326 10.64 -0.43 24.04
C VAL A 326 9.58 -0.92 23.07
N VAL A 327 9.99 -1.38 21.88
CA VAL A 327 9.10 -1.96 20.88
C VAL A 327 9.35 -3.46 20.82
N MET A 328 8.31 -4.25 21.00
CA MET A 328 8.37 -5.71 20.91
C MET A 328 7.93 -6.19 19.53
N ILE A 329 8.72 -7.01 18.88
CA ILE A 329 8.44 -7.58 17.57
C ILE A 329 8.65 -9.11 17.56
N ASN A 330 8.04 -9.78 16.57
CA ASN A 330 8.29 -11.19 16.30
C ASN A 330 8.18 -11.49 14.79
N ARG A 331 8.37 -12.75 14.41
CA ARG A 331 8.31 -13.21 13.01
C ARG A 331 6.99 -12.93 12.27
N ASN A 332 5.92 -12.63 12.99
CA ASN A 332 4.61 -12.29 12.45
C ASN A 332 4.35 -10.77 12.42
N THR A 333 5.30 -9.97 12.89
CA THR A 333 5.29 -8.51 12.71
C THR A 333 5.61 -8.20 11.25
N ALA A 334 4.71 -7.54 10.51
CA ALA A 334 4.86 -7.37 9.07
C ALA A 334 4.41 -5.98 8.56
N SER A 335 4.91 -5.61 7.35
CA SER A 335 4.43 -4.44 6.60
C SER A 335 4.50 -3.13 7.40
N SER A 336 3.40 -2.37 7.54
CA SER A 336 3.39 -1.09 8.27
C SER A 336 3.85 -1.20 9.74
N ALA A 337 3.73 -2.38 10.37
CA ALA A 337 4.32 -2.62 11.70
C ALA A 337 5.85 -2.64 11.66
N GLU A 338 6.45 -3.11 10.56
CA GLU A 338 7.89 -3.06 10.35
C GLU A 338 8.37 -1.64 10.09
N ILE A 339 7.53 -0.82 9.44
CA ILE A 339 7.81 0.62 9.26
C ILE A 339 7.90 1.30 10.61
N VAL A 340 6.95 1.07 11.53
CA VAL A 340 7.00 1.60 12.89
C VAL A 340 8.27 1.14 13.60
N ALA A 341 8.53 -0.17 13.63
CA ALA A 341 9.70 -0.72 14.32
C ALA A 341 11.02 -0.15 13.77
N SER A 342 11.19 -0.13 12.43
CA SER A 342 12.39 0.41 11.80
C SER A 342 12.57 1.90 12.01
N ALA A 343 11.47 2.68 12.01
CA ALA A 343 11.53 4.10 12.29
C ALA A 343 11.98 4.38 13.72
N PHE A 344 11.47 3.63 14.70
CA PHE A 344 11.91 3.75 16.09
C PHE A 344 13.37 3.38 16.28
N GLN A 345 13.84 2.31 15.62
CA GLN A 345 15.24 1.88 15.62
C GLN A 345 16.16 2.94 14.99
N ASP A 346 15.90 3.29 13.73
CA ASP A 346 16.77 4.16 12.96
C ASP A 346 16.81 5.62 13.48
N ARG A 347 15.73 6.05 14.17
CA ARG A 347 15.66 7.37 14.83
C ARG A 347 16.16 7.34 16.27
N ASN A 348 16.65 6.21 16.77
CA ASN A 348 17.06 6.03 18.17
C ASN A 348 15.96 6.42 19.14
N ARG A 349 14.68 6.19 18.74
CA ARG A 349 13.51 6.59 19.54
C ARG A 349 13.10 5.52 20.54
N GLY A 350 13.38 4.27 20.26
CA GLY A 350 13.08 3.13 21.10
C GLY A 350 14.05 1.99 20.88
N VAL A 351 14.09 1.06 21.83
CA VAL A 351 14.85 -0.18 21.70
C VAL A 351 13.93 -1.27 21.18
N ILE A 352 14.31 -1.91 20.09
CA ILE A 352 13.54 -2.98 19.45
C ILE A 352 14.00 -4.31 20.02
N ILE A 353 13.07 -5.10 20.56
CA ILE A 353 13.39 -6.41 21.15
C ILE A 353 12.48 -7.52 20.62
N GLY A 354 12.95 -8.74 20.70
CA GLY A 354 12.20 -9.92 20.31
C GLY A 354 12.84 -10.74 19.22
N GLU A 355 12.08 -11.14 18.21
CA GLU A 355 12.57 -11.91 17.06
C GLU A 355 12.54 -11.02 15.81
N ARG A 356 13.37 -11.37 14.80
CA ARG A 356 13.32 -10.71 13.48
C ARG A 356 11.91 -10.74 12.91
N SER A 357 11.47 -9.62 12.34
CA SER A 357 10.15 -9.47 11.71
C SER A 357 10.04 -10.21 10.36
N TYR A 358 8.87 -10.18 9.76
CA TYR A 358 8.51 -10.97 8.59
C TYR A 358 9.29 -10.59 7.32
N GLY A 359 9.44 -9.31 7.03
CA GLY A 359 10.09 -8.81 5.81
C GLY A 359 9.13 -8.49 4.66
N LYS A 360 7.92 -7.99 4.94
CA LYS A 360 7.03 -7.45 3.91
C LYS A 360 7.30 -5.96 3.72
N GLY A 361 8.29 -5.65 2.92
CA GLY A 361 8.70 -4.26 2.61
C GLY A 361 8.16 -3.72 1.30
N SER A 362 7.29 -4.44 0.62
CA SER A 362 6.66 -4.04 -0.65
C SER A 362 5.55 -3.01 -0.43
N VAL A 363 5.42 -2.06 -1.37
CA VAL A 363 4.36 -1.05 -1.44
C VAL A 363 3.35 -1.50 -2.47
N GLN A 364 2.08 -1.66 -2.07
CA GLN A 364 0.99 -1.96 -2.98
C GLN A 364 0.20 -0.69 -3.30
N GLU A 365 -0.20 -0.55 -4.56
CA GLU A 365 -1.17 0.47 -4.99
C GLU A 365 -2.36 -0.21 -5.70
N PHE A 366 -3.55 0.38 -5.51
CA PHE A 366 -4.76 -0.06 -6.18
C PHE A 366 -4.93 0.68 -7.51
N VAL A 367 -5.04 -0.08 -8.59
CA VAL A 367 -5.39 0.42 -9.92
C VAL A 367 -6.83 0.05 -10.20
N THR A 368 -7.69 1.03 -10.43
CA THR A 368 -9.10 0.79 -10.77
C THR A 368 -9.21 0.49 -12.27
N LEU A 369 -9.89 -0.59 -12.61
CA LEU A 369 -10.22 -0.97 -13.98
C LEU A 369 -11.54 -0.33 -14.42
N ASP A 370 -11.82 -0.35 -15.74
CA ASP A 370 -12.97 0.33 -16.34
C ASP A 370 -14.34 -0.20 -15.84
N ASP A 371 -14.40 -1.47 -15.44
CA ASP A 371 -15.58 -2.11 -14.84
C ASP A 371 -15.79 -1.75 -13.35
N GLY A 372 -14.84 -1.00 -12.76
CA GLY A 372 -14.82 -0.62 -11.36
C GLY A 372 -14.19 -1.64 -10.42
N SER A 373 -13.70 -2.78 -10.92
CA SER A 373 -12.85 -3.70 -10.18
C SER A 373 -11.46 -3.10 -9.92
N LYS A 374 -10.66 -3.71 -9.05
CA LYS A 374 -9.32 -3.21 -8.74
C LYS A 374 -8.26 -4.30 -8.82
N LEU A 375 -7.10 -3.88 -9.30
CA LEU A 375 -5.84 -4.62 -9.16
C LEU A 375 -5.06 -3.99 -8.00
N GLU A 376 -4.55 -4.81 -7.11
CA GLU A 376 -3.51 -4.46 -6.16
C GLU A 376 -2.18 -4.95 -6.72
N LEU A 377 -1.22 -4.05 -6.91
CA LEU A 377 0.07 -4.35 -7.53
C LEU A 377 1.21 -3.82 -6.68
N THR A 378 2.33 -4.54 -6.63
CA THR A 378 3.55 -4.03 -6.03
C THR A 378 4.20 -2.99 -6.95
N VAL A 379 4.28 -1.75 -6.48
CA VAL A 379 4.82 -0.61 -7.25
C VAL A 379 6.18 -0.13 -6.74
N ALA A 380 6.55 -0.46 -5.49
CA ALA A 380 7.79 0.00 -4.87
C ALA A 380 8.19 -0.87 -3.68
N ARG A 381 9.32 -0.52 -3.07
CA ARG A 381 9.77 -1.06 -1.79
C ARG A 381 9.99 0.07 -0.80
N TYR A 382 9.63 -0.19 0.46
CA TYR A 382 9.87 0.75 1.56
C TYR A 382 11.35 0.83 1.88
N VAL A 383 11.80 2.07 2.09
CA VAL A 383 13.15 2.40 2.53
C VAL A 383 13.07 3.04 3.92
N THR A 384 13.80 2.51 4.88
CA THR A 384 13.83 3.00 6.25
C THR A 384 14.57 4.34 6.35
N PRO A 385 14.48 5.08 7.46
CA PRO A 385 15.20 6.33 7.63
C PRO A 385 16.72 6.22 7.45
N SER A 386 17.32 5.05 7.71
CA SER A 386 18.76 4.80 7.51
C SER A 386 19.10 4.33 6.09
N GLY A 387 18.12 4.25 5.17
CA GLY A 387 18.34 3.82 3.79
C GLY A 387 18.32 2.31 3.57
N LYS A 388 17.87 1.52 4.55
CA LYS A 388 17.77 0.05 4.41
C LYS A 388 16.43 -0.33 3.74
N ILE A 389 16.45 -1.40 2.97
CA ILE A 389 15.27 -2.06 2.44
C ILE A 389 14.93 -3.21 3.38
N ILE A 390 13.67 -3.27 3.85
CA ILE A 390 13.19 -4.33 4.75
C ILE A 390 12.55 -5.51 4.00
N ASP A 391 12.28 -5.33 2.70
CA ASP A 391 11.65 -6.35 1.86
C ASP A 391 12.51 -7.62 1.81
N GLU A 392 11.88 -8.79 2.06
CA GLU A 392 12.50 -10.12 2.18
C GLU A 392 13.53 -10.26 3.34
N VAL A 393 13.85 -9.17 4.04
CA VAL A 393 14.90 -9.16 5.09
C VAL A 393 14.30 -9.04 6.49
N GLY A 394 13.27 -8.20 6.65
CA GLY A 394 12.68 -7.85 7.93
C GLY A 394 13.55 -6.90 8.77
N VAL A 395 12.98 -6.51 9.90
CA VAL A 395 13.65 -5.70 10.92
C VAL A 395 14.31 -6.63 11.94
N SER A 396 15.63 -6.54 12.09
CA SER A 396 16.35 -7.24 13.14
C SER A 396 16.20 -6.47 14.45
N PRO A 397 15.84 -7.12 15.56
CA PRO A 397 15.78 -6.46 16.85
C PRO A 397 17.17 -6.01 17.31
N ASP A 398 17.25 -4.97 18.14
CA ASP A 398 18.48 -4.56 18.81
C ASP A 398 18.93 -5.59 19.85
N LEU A 399 17.95 -6.33 20.40
CA LEU A 399 18.19 -7.43 21.32
C LEU A 399 17.24 -8.59 21.00
N GLU A 400 17.80 -9.74 20.63
CA GLU A 400 17.03 -10.97 20.49
C GLU A 400 16.60 -11.47 21.87
N VAL A 401 15.27 -11.69 22.02
CA VAL A 401 14.65 -12.11 23.27
C VAL A 401 13.55 -13.13 22.98
N SER A 402 13.53 -14.22 23.72
CA SER A 402 12.48 -15.23 23.59
C SER A 402 11.12 -14.70 24.01
N SER A 403 10.05 -15.22 23.41
CA SER A 403 8.66 -14.83 23.74
C SER A 403 8.32 -15.02 25.22
N ARG A 404 9.02 -15.94 25.94
CA ARG A 404 8.80 -16.20 27.38
C ARG A 404 9.37 -15.10 28.28
N GLU A 405 10.46 -14.46 27.84
CA GLU A 405 11.24 -13.53 28.67
C GLU A 405 11.02 -12.06 28.27
N ILE A 406 10.38 -11.82 27.12
CA ILE A 406 10.33 -10.51 26.47
C ILE A 406 9.68 -9.44 27.36
N ASN A 407 8.61 -9.76 28.08
CA ASN A 407 7.93 -8.80 28.95
C ASN A 407 8.82 -8.37 30.13
N ILE A 408 9.53 -9.32 30.75
CA ILE A 408 10.47 -9.04 31.84
C ILE A 408 11.64 -8.21 31.30
N LYS A 409 12.14 -8.58 30.13
CA LYS A 409 13.28 -7.88 29.51
C LYS A 409 12.93 -6.43 29.11
N ALA A 410 11.71 -6.23 28.56
CA ALA A 410 11.19 -4.89 28.26
C ALA A 410 11.21 -3.97 29.50
N LEU A 411 10.72 -4.47 30.64
CA LEU A 411 10.70 -3.73 31.91
C LEU A 411 12.13 -3.43 32.41
N GLN A 412 13.06 -4.39 32.31
CA GLN A 412 14.46 -4.18 32.69
C GLN A 412 15.11 -3.08 31.87
N ILE A 413 14.87 -3.06 30.54
CA ILE A 413 15.41 -2.04 29.63
C ILE A 413 14.82 -0.68 29.96
N LEU A 414 13.49 -0.56 30.15
CA LEU A 414 12.86 0.70 30.54
C LEU A 414 13.41 1.21 31.88
N GLY A 415 13.59 0.36 32.89
CA GLY A 415 14.18 0.72 34.18
C GLY A 415 15.62 1.27 34.01
N GLY A 416 16.41 0.66 33.15
CA GLY A 416 17.77 1.12 32.81
C GLY A 416 17.73 2.47 32.09
N LEU A 417 16.90 2.64 31.08
CA LEU A 417 16.74 3.89 30.31
C LEU A 417 16.23 5.04 31.18
N ALA A 418 15.23 4.80 32.02
CA ALA A 418 14.69 5.80 32.93
C ALA A 418 15.75 6.30 33.92
N SER A 419 16.63 5.42 34.41
CA SER A 419 17.72 5.79 35.31
C SER A 419 18.79 6.68 34.64
N LEU A 420 18.99 6.56 33.34
CA LEU A 420 19.89 7.42 32.57
C LEU A 420 19.31 8.81 32.33
N GLY A 421 17.99 8.92 32.19
CA GLY A 421 17.28 10.19 31.99
C GLY A 421 17.18 11.08 33.25
N THR A 422 17.36 10.53 34.45
CA THR A 422 17.28 11.27 35.72
C THR A 422 18.61 11.89 36.12
N LYS A 423 19.67 11.69 35.38
CA LYS A 423 20.99 12.32 35.61
C LYS A 423 21.15 13.63 34.83
N LYS A 424 20.23 14.57 34.99
CA LYS A 424 20.39 15.97 34.55
C LYS A 424 20.39 16.89 35.73
#